data_f45da05e3a9ba03916eb18886a683ffd
#
_entry.id   f45da05e3a9ba03916eb18886a683ffd
#
_cell.length_a   1.000
_cell.length_b   1.000
_cell.length_c   1.000
_cell.angle_alpha   90.00
_cell.angle_beta   90.00
_cell.angle_gamma   90.00
#
_symmetry.space_group_name_H-M   'P 1'
#
loop_
_entity.id
_entity.type
_entity.pdbx_description
1 polymer ?
#
loop_
_entity_poly.entity_id
_entity_poly.type
_entity_poly.pdbx_seq_one_letter_code
_entity_poly.pdbx_strand_id
1 'polypeptide(L)'
;MRRLLIGSLLLLGLVGIGRAALPPMGPLPDAITDPDLARSDYAEHCGGCHGIQGSAAPAQLPELRGRVGWFLCTPQSRAYLIRLPNIAHSRITDNQQLADLVNFMVFGLGGPSVPAGAKPFSAQEVARERKFALSSASLKAERARYVEVAIKQCGAPSAMRLLYPGQKR
;
A
#
# COMPACT_ATOMS: atom_id res chain seq x y z
N MET A 1 -15.72 -49.73 51.27
CA MET A 1 -14.85 -49.57 50.08
C MET A 1 -15.47 -48.51 49.19
N ARG A 2 -14.97 -47.28 49.24
CA ARG A 2 -15.54 -46.09 48.53
C ARG A 2 -14.60 -45.77 47.38
N ARG A 3 -15.04 -46.01 46.12
CA ARG A 3 -14.29 -45.71 44.89
C ARG A 3 -14.50 -44.24 44.52
N LEU A 4 -13.46 -43.44 44.65
CA LEU A 4 -13.38 -42.07 44.15
C LEU A 4 -13.12 -42.13 42.62
N LEU A 5 -14.10 -41.65 41.85
CA LEU A 5 -13.93 -41.41 40.43
C LEU A 5 -13.40 -39.99 40.24
N ILE A 6 -12.12 -39.90 39.85
CA ILE A 6 -11.47 -38.64 39.47
C ILE A 6 -11.82 -38.38 38.01
N GLY A 7 -12.76 -37.44 37.79
CA GLY A 7 -13.08 -36.98 36.46
C GLY A 7 -12.03 -35.98 35.98
N SER A 8 -11.19 -36.38 35.01
CA SER A 8 -10.29 -35.44 34.32
C SER A 8 -11.09 -34.55 33.36
N LEU A 9 -11.24 -33.28 33.69
CA LEU A 9 -11.74 -32.23 32.81
C LEU A 9 -10.62 -31.86 31.81
N LEU A 10 -10.70 -32.36 30.57
CA LEU A 10 -9.86 -31.91 29.47
C LEU A 10 -10.40 -30.51 29.00
N LEU A 11 -9.72 -29.43 29.40
CA LEU A 11 -9.89 -28.12 28.79
C LEU A 11 -9.27 -28.13 27.39
N LEU A 12 -10.10 -28.30 26.37
CA LEU A 12 -9.70 -27.98 24.97
C LEU A 12 -9.58 -26.47 24.85
N GLY A 13 -8.35 -25.96 24.93
CA GLY A 13 -8.04 -24.59 24.55
C GLY A 13 -8.25 -24.40 23.04
N LEU A 14 -9.33 -23.71 22.64
CA LEU A 14 -9.46 -23.21 21.27
C LEU A 14 -8.34 -22.17 21.04
N VAL A 15 -7.26 -22.61 20.37
CA VAL A 15 -6.29 -21.69 19.77
C VAL A 15 -6.97 -21.06 18.56
N GLY A 16 -7.60 -19.91 18.77
CA GLY A 16 -8.13 -19.09 17.69
C GLY A 16 -6.97 -18.63 16.80
N ILE A 17 -6.86 -19.16 15.60
CA ILE A 17 -5.94 -18.65 14.58
C ILE A 17 -6.50 -17.30 14.15
N GLY A 18 -6.13 -16.24 14.88
CA GLY A 18 -6.49 -14.86 14.55
C GLY A 18 -5.85 -14.49 13.22
N ARG A 19 -6.66 -14.37 12.16
CA ARG A 19 -6.22 -13.72 10.94
C ARG A 19 -5.92 -12.27 11.32
N ALA A 20 -4.68 -11.83 11.10
CA ALA A 20 -4.34 -10.44 11.29
C ALA A 20 -5.25 -9.57 10.42
N ALA A 21 -6.02 -8.70 11.04
CA ALA A 21 -6.87 -7.76 10.32
C ALA A 21 -6.00 -6.83 9.46
N LEU A 22 -6.51 -6.47 8.29
CA LEU A 22 -5.84 -5.47 7.46
C LEU A 22 -5.76 -4.13 8.22
N PRO A 23 -4.67 -3.38 8.07
CA PRO A 23 -4.58 -2.02 8.62
C PRO A 23 -5.80 -1.18 8.19
N PRO A 24 -6.29 -0.25 9.02
CA PRO A 24 -7.41 0.61 8.64
C PRO A 24 -7.07 1.46 7.40
N MET A 25 -8.10 1.84 6.65
CA MET A 25 -7.95 2.88 5.63
C MET A 25 -7.71 4.23 6.30
N GLY A 26 -6.91 5.07 5.65
CA GLY A 26 -6.73 6.45 6.07
C GLY A 26 -7.85 7.36 5.59
N PRO A 27 -7.95 8.57 6.14
CA PRO A 27 -8.82 9.61 5.61
C PRO A 27 -8.35 10.03 4.22
N LEU A 28 -9.31 10.28 3.34
CA LEU A 28 -9.03 10.83 2.02
C LEU A 28 -8.80 12.34 2.13
N PRO A 29 -7.79 12.90 1.44
CA PRO A 29 -7.57 14.34 1.44
C PRO A 29 -8.66 15.09 0.64
N ASP A 30 -9.02 16.29 1.08
CA ASP A 30 -9.98 17.17 0.39
C ASP A 30 -9.56 17.57 -1.03
N ALA A 31 -8.30 17.35 -1.38
CA ALA A 31 -7.76 17.59 -2.73
C ALA A 31 -8.25 16.57 -3.77
N ILE A 32 -8.89 15.46 -3.35
CA ILE A 32 -9.55 14.52 -4.26
C ILE A 32 -10.88 15.14 -4.68
N THR A 33 -11.03 15.39 -5.99
CA THR A 33 -12.21 16.06 -6.51
C THR A 33 -13.41 15.13 -6.66
N ASP A 34 -13.16 13.84 -6.93
CA ASP A 34 -14.18 12.78 -7.01
C ASP A 34 -13.69 11.50 -6.33
N PRO A 35 -14.00 11.30 -5.03
CA PRO A 35 -13.57 10.13 -4.29
C PRO A 35 -14.14 8.80 -4.80
N ASP A 36 -15.34 8.80 -5.36
CA ASP A 36 -15.97 7.58 -5.85
C ASP A 36 -15.36 7.16 -7.19
N LEU A 37 -15.10 8.13 -8.08
CA LEU A 37 -14.36 7.88 -9.30
C LEU A 37 -12.93 7.41 -9.00
N ALA A 38 -12.22 8.06 -8.08
CA ALA A 38 -10.86 7.66 -7.69
C ALA A 38 -10.81 6.21 -7.17
N ARG A 39 -11.82 5.77 -6.41
CA ARG A 39 -11.97 4.39 -5.95
C ARG A 39 -12.25 3.44 -7.10
N SER A 40 -13.15 3.82 -8.02
CA SER A 40 -13.49 3.04 -9.21
C SER A 40 -12.27 2.86 -10.12
N ASP A 41 -11.54 3.94 -10.39
CA ASP A 41 -10.31 3.92 -11.18
C ASP A 41 -9.24 3.02 -10.54
N TYR A 42 -9.11 3.07 -9.21
CA TYR A 42 -8.22 2.15 -8.51
C TYR A 42 -8.64 0.69 -8.72
N ALA A 43 -9.92 0.39 -8.57
CA ALA A 43 -10.42 -0.99 -8.73
C ALA A 43 -10.19 -1.50 -10.15
N GLU A 44 -10.41 -0.66 -11.16
CA GLU A 44 -10.25 -1.02 -12.59
C GLU A 44 -8.77 -1.15 -12.99
N HIS A 45 -7.94 -0.19 -12.63
CA HIS A 45 -6.56 -0.10 -13.16
C HIS A 45 -5.51 -0.75 -12.26
N CYS A 46 -5.79 -0.93 -10.98
CA CYS A 46 -4.82 -1.41 -9.99
C CYS A 46 -5.30 -2.62 -9.18
N GLY A 47 -6.63 -2.70 -8.94
CA GLY A 47 -7.24 -3.66 -8.02
C GLY A 47 -7.09 -5.12 -8.47
N GLY A 48 -7.02 -5.38 -9.78
CA GLY A 48 -6.81 -6.73 -10.31
C GLY A 48 -5.48 -7.36 -9.89
N CYS A 49 -4.44 -6.54 -9.71
CA CYS A 49 -3.11 -6.99 -9.31
C CYS A 49 -2.82 -6.75 -7.82
N HIS A 50 -3.20 -5.57 -7.30
CA HIS A 50 -2.93 -5.18 -5.92
C HIS A 50 -4.06 -5.53 -4.93
N GLY A 51 -5.16 -6.13 -5.43
CA GLY A 51 -6.37 -6.36 -4.66
C GLY A 51 -7.18 -5.07 -4.46
N ILE A 52 -8.51 -5.17 -4.46
CA ILE A 52 -9.42 -4.01 -4.31
C ILE A 52 -9.18 -3.27 -2.98
N GLN A 53 -8.70 -3.99 -1.96
CA GLN A 53 -8.37 -3.40 -0.65
C GLN A 53 -6.88 -3.10 -0.50
N GLY A 54 -6.08 -3.19 -1.56
CA GLY A 54 -4.64 -2.97 -1.52
C GLY A 54 -3.84 -4.10 -0.89
N SER A 55 -4.47 -5.25 -0.69
CA SER A 55 -3.84 -6.47 -0.16
C SER A 55 -3.58 -7.42 -1.32
N ALA A 56 -2.32 -7.50 -1.74
CA ALA A 56 -1.88 -8.16 -2.96
C ALA A 56 -1.84 -9.69 -2.80
N ALA A 57 -2.93 -10.37 -3.05
CA ALA A 57 -2.96 -11.82 -3.15
C ALA A 57 -3.98 -12.22 -4.22
N PRO A 58 -3.69 -13.14 -5.10
CA PRO A 58 -2.51 -14.05 -5.15
C PRO A 58 -1.28 -13.49 -5.89
N ALA A 59 -1.36 -12.29 -6.46
CA ALA A 59 -0.25 -11.69 -7.21
C ALA A 59 0.96 -11.41 -6.30
N GLN A 60 2.16 -11.75 -6.75
CA GLN A 60 3.41 -11.50 -6.02
C GLN A 60 3.89 -10.06 -6.21
N LEU A 61 3.02 -9.10 -5.92
CA LEU A 61 3.24 -7.68 -6.05
C LEU A 61 3.32 -7.00 -4.66
N PRO A 62 3.89 -5.78 -4.60
CA PRO A 62 3.92 -5.04 -3.36
C PRO A 62 2.52 -4.79 -2.81
N GLU A 63 2.28 -5.18 -1.56
CA GLU A 63 1.08 -4.80 -0.84
C GLU A 63 1.05 -3.28 -0.61
N LEU A 64 -0.09 -2.67 -0.87
CA LEU A 64 -0.28 -1.23 -0.73
C LEU A 64 -0.86 -0.90 0.64
N ARG A 65 -1.74 -1.77 1.17
CA ARG A 65 -2.45 -1.53 2.42
C ARG A 65 -1.51 -1.34 3.61
N GLY A 66 -1.61 -0.18 4.26
CA GLY A 66 -0.76 0.18 5.40
C GLY A 66 0.73 0.31 5.07
N ARG A 67 1.12 0.40 3.80
CA ARG A 67 2.52 0.36 3.38
C ARG A 67 2.90 1.44 2.37
N VAL A 68 2.03 1.73 1.41
CA VAL A 68 2.37 2.63 0.30
C VAL A 68 2.61 4.08 0.76
N GLY A 69 2.01 4.51 1.85
CA GLY A 69 2.21 5.84 2.41
C GLY A 69 3.66 6.16 2.77
N TRP A 70 4.48 5.16 3.14
CA TRP A 70 5.89 5.37 3.45
C TRP A 70 6.71 5.96 2.29
N PHE A 71 6.24 5.83 1.05
CA PHE A 71 6.89 6.45 -0.11
C PHE A 71 6.69 7.97 -0.18
N LEU A 72 5.81 8.56 0.63
CA LEU A 72 5.70 10.01 0.76
C LEU A 72 6.82 10.66 1.60
N CYS A 73 7.67 9.86 2.20
CA CYS A 73 8.69 10.26 3.16
C CYS A 73 9.77 11.18 2.58
N THR A 74 10.13 11.03 1.30
CA THR A 74 11.08 11.93 0.63
C THR A 74 10.54 12.37 -0.72
N PRO A 75 10.99 13.55 -1.24
CA PRO A 75 10.60 13.99 -2.58
C PRO A 75 10.90 12.95 -3.67
N GLN A 76 12.01 12.23 -3.55
CA GLN A 76 12.45 11.24 -4.53
C GLN A 76 11.55 10.00 -4.50
N SER A 77 11.22 9.46 -3.32
CA SER A 77 10.31 8.32 -3.21
C SER A 77 8.88 8.69 -3.56
N ARG A 78 8.47 9.92 -3.31
CA ARG A 78 7.20 10.47 -3.75
C ARG A 78 7.12 10.52 -5.29
N ALA A 79 8.13 11.11 -5.95
CA ALA A 79 8.20 11.16 -7.42
C ALA A 79 8.25 9.76 -8.05
N TYR A 80 8.95 8.81 -7.41
CA TYR A 80 9.01 7.42 -7.84
C TYR A 80 7.62 6.82 -8.07
N LEU A 81 6.64 7.07 -7.19
CA LEU A 81 5.29 6.53 -7.36
C LEU A 81 4.67 6.95 -8.69
N ILE A 82 4.78 8.23 -9.07
CA ILE A 82 4.22 8.73 -10.33
C ILE A 82 5.01 8.22 -11.54
N ARG A 83 6.31 8.00 -11.38
CA ARG A 83 7.20 7.55 -12.44
C ARG A 83 7.13 6.04 -12.71
N LEU A 84 6.42 5.27 -11.89
CA LEU A 84 6.15 3.87 -12.18
C LEU A 84 5.46 3.75 -13.54
N PRO A 85 5.89 2.83 -14.43
CA PRO A 85 5.37 2.76 -15.80
C PRO A 85 3.84 2.67 -15.87
N ASN A 86 3.22 1.90 -14.96
CA ASN A 86 1.77 1.74 -14.93
C ASN A 86 1.02 3.02 -14.52
N ILE A 87 1.67 3.94 -13.80
CA ILE A 87 1.12 5.25 -13.45
C ILE A 87 1.47 6.25 -14.54
N ALA A 88 2.74 6.35 -14.91
CA ALA A 88 3.21 7.34 -15.89
C ALA A 88 2.52 7.19 -17.26
N HIS A 89 2.31 5.95 -17.69
CA HIS A 89 1.64 5.59 -18.96
C HIS A 89 0.19 5.13 -18.76
N SER A 90 -0.44 5.53 -17.64
CA SER A 90 -1.85 5.23 -17.39
C SER A 90 -2.74 5.70 -18.55
N ARG A 91 -3.79 4.94 -18.82
CA ARG A 91 -4.85 5.33 -19.78
C ARG A 91 -5.67 6.53 -19.28
N ILE A 92 -5.60 6.84 -18.00
CA ILE A 92 -6.17 8.09 -17.45
C ILE A 92 -5.29 9.24 -17.93
N THR A 93 -5.79 9.99 -18.92
CA THR A 93 -5.07 11.10 -19.55
C THR A 93 -5.19 12.39 -18.78
N ASP A 94 -6.31 12.59 -18.09
CA ASP A 94 -6.51 13.73 -17.21
C ASP A 94 -5.61 13.64 -15.96
N ASN A 95 -4.83 14.68 -15.71
CA ASN A 95 -3.86 14.66 -14.63
C ASN A 95 -4.49 14.89 -13.26
N GLN A 96 -5.66 15.53 -13.16
CA GLN A 96 -6.37 15.65 -11.89
C GLN A 96 -7.00 14.31 -11.52
N GLN A 97 -7.66 13.64 -12.44
CA GLN A 97 -8.21 12.31 -12.22
C GLN A 97 -7.10 11.31 -11.81
N LEU A 98 -5.94 11.37 -12.48
CA LEU A 98 -4.80 10.52 -12.10
C LEU A 98 -4.22 10.89 -10.72
N ALA A 99 -4.20 12.18 -10.37
CA ALA A 99 -3.81 12.61 -9.02
C ALA A 99 -4.80 12.10 -7.97
N ASP A 100 -6.10 12.13 -8.24
CA ASP A 100 -7.15 11.64 -7.35
C ASP A 100 -7.00 10.13 -7.11
N LEU A 101 -6.77 9.35 -8.17
CA LEU A 101 -6.48 7.91 -8.06
C LEU A 101 -5.25 7.64 -7.19
N VAL A 102 -4.14 8.36 -7.43
CA VAL A 102 -2.90 8.17 -6.67
C VAL A 102 -3.08 8.61 -5.22
N ASN A 103 -3.81 9.69 -4.96
CA ASN A 103 -4.16 10.13 -3.61
C ASN A 103 -5.04 9.10 -2.89
N PHE A 104 -6.05 8.53 -3.55
CA PHE A 104 -6.83 7.44 -2.99
C PHE A 104 -5.93 6.26 -2.60
N MET A 105 -5.05 5.84 -3.49
CA MET A 105 -4.12 4.74 -3.24
C MET A 105 -3.20 5.04 -2.06
N VAL A 106 -2.59 6.22 -2.03
CA VAL A 106 -1.53 6.53 -1.05
C VAL A 106 -2.11 6.89 0.31
N PHE A 107 -3.15 7.73 0.38
CA PHE A 107 -3.75 8.15 1.65
C PHE A 107 -4.79 7.14 2.14
N GLY A 108 -5.70 6.71 1.27
CA GLY A 108 -6.73 5.75 1.62
C GLY A 108 -6.15 4.39 1.96
N LEU A 109 -5.50 3.73 1.03
CA LEU A 109 -4.93 2.40 1.27
C LEU A 109 -3.66 2.47 2.14
N GLY A 110 -2.85 3.52 1.99
CA GLY A 110 -1.66 3.74 2.81
C GLY A 110 -1.98 3.90 4.30
N GLY A 111 -3.08 4.57 4.63
CA GLY A 111 -3.58 4.68 5.99
C GLY A 111 -2.49 5.06 7.00
N PRO A 112 -2.24 4.21 8.03
CA PRO A 112 -1.26 4.52 9.08
C PRO A 112 0.18 4.70 8.60
N SER A 113 0.50 4.32 7.37
CA SER A 113 1.86 4.48 6.81
C SER A 113 2.12 5.87 6.24
N VAL A 114 1.10 6.72 6.17
CA VAL A 114 1.23 8.09 5.65
C VAL A 114 1.92 8.96 6.69
N PRO A 115 3.06 9.62 6.35
CA PRO A 115 3.72 10.53 7.29
C PRO A 115 2.81 11.71 7.66
N ALA A 116 2.90 12.16 8.91
CA ALA A 116 2.19 13.36 9.36
C ALA A 116 2.58 14.57 8.50
N GLY A 117 1.59 15.36 8.08
CA GLY A 117 1.80 16.53 7.23
C GLY A 117 2.11 16.24 5.76
N ALA A 118 2.05 14.98 5.32
CA ALA A 118 2.19 14.64 3.91
C ALA A 118 1.12 15.37 3.08
N LYS A 119 1.56 16.00 1.99
CA LYS A 119 0.66 16.73 1.09
C LYS A 119 0.11 15.82 -0.01
N PRO A 120 -1.15 15.99 -0.43
CA PRO A 120 -1.68 15.28 -1.59
C PRO A 120 -0.89 15.59 -2.86
N PHE A 121 -0.95 14.70 -3.83
CA PHE A 121 -0.46 14.95 -5.19
C PHE A 121 -1.40 15.95 -5.90
N SER A 122 -0.82 16.89 -6.62
CA SER A 122 -1.57 17.79 -7.49
C SER A 122 -1.52 17.36 -8.95
N ALA A 123 -2.48 17.83 -9.76
CA ALA A 123 -2.47 17.62 -11.19
C ALA A 123 -1.17 18.10 -11.85
N GLN A 124 -0.61 19.24 -11.40
CA GLN A 124 0.63 19.80 -11.91
C GLN A 124 1.83 18.90 -11.59
N GLU A 125 1.87 18.33 -10.39
CA GLU A 125 2.91 17.38 -9.98
C GLU A 125 2.85 16.13 -10.84
N VAL A 126 1.67 15.55 -11.02
CA VAL A 126 1.44 14.38 -11.86
C VAL A 126 1.85 14.67 -13.31
N ALA A 127 1.40 15.80 -13.88
CA ALA A 127 1.74 16.22 -15.25
C ALA A 127 3.25 16.35 -15.48
N ARG A 128 3.99 16.79 -14.45
CA ARG A 128 5.44 16.92 -14.50
C ARG A 128 6.12 15.57 -14.39
N GLU A 129 5.78 14.80 -13.35
CA GLU A 129 6.51 13.59 -12.99
C GLU A 129 6.24 12.42 -13.94
N ARG A 130 5.03 12.30 -14.52
CA ARG A 130 4.73 11.22 -15.47
C ARG A 130 5.55 11.29 -16.77
N LYS A 131 6.17 12.43 -17.08
CA LYS A 131 7.07 12.58 -18.23
C LYS A 131 8.40 11.84 -18.04
N PHE A 132 8.71 11.49 -16.80
CA PHE A 132 9.97 10.82 -16.41
C PHE A 132 9.72 9.37 -16.01
N ALA A 133 8.93 8.65 -16.82
CA ALA A 133 8.66 7.23 -16.57
C ALA A 133 9.95 6.44 -16.38
N LEU A 134 9.94 5.53 -15.41
CA LEU A 134 11.07 4.66 -15.16
C LEU A 134 11.27 3.69 -16.34
N SER A 135 12.49 3.62 -16.83
CA SER A 135 12.94 2.67 -17.85
C SER A 135 13.82 1.56 -17.26
N SER A 136 13.74 1.31 -15.95
CA SER A 136 14.57 0.32 -15.27
C SER A 136 14.25 -1.10 -15.72
N ALA A 137 15.30 -1.89 -15.94
CA ALA A 137 15.16 -3.32 -16.20
C ALA A 137 14.58 -4.11 -15.02
N SER A 138 14.57 -3.53 -13.81
CA SER A 138 14.04 -4.15 -12.60
C SER A 138 13.33 -3.15 -11.68
N LEU A 139 12.02 -3.05 -11.81
CA LEU A 139 11.19 -2.26 -10.88
C LEU A 139 11.30 -2.75 -9.43
N LYS A 140 11.59 -4.04 -9.23
CA LYS A 140 11.83 -4.60 -7.89
C LYS A 140 13.09 -4.01 -7.25
N ALA A 141 14.17 -3.86 -8.01
CA ALA A 141 15.42 -3.25 -7.54
C ALA A 141 15.22 -1.75 -7.27
N GLU A 142 14.50 -1.04 -8.14
CA GLU A 142 14.16 0.37 -7.92
C GLU A 142 13.34 0.54 -6.63
N ARG A 143 12.29 -0.28 -6.45
CA ARG A 143 11.51 -0.26 -5.22
C ARG A 143 12.38 -0.48 -3.99
N ALA A 144 13.29 -1.46 -4.01
CA ALA A 144 14.16 -1.78 -2.87
C ALA A 144 14.99 -0.58 -2.42
N ARG A 145 15.49 0.24 -3.34
CA ARG A 145 16.24 1.46 -3.02
C ARG A 145 15.40 2.45 -2.20
N TYR A 146 14.16 2.72 -2.62
CA TYR A 146 13.27 3.64 -1.91
C TYR A 146 12.76 3.08 -0.60
N VAL A 147 12.60 1.75 -0.51
CA VAL A 147 12.29 1.07 0.76
C VAL A 147 13.41 1.26 1.79
N GLU A 148 14.68 1.12 1.38
CA GLU A 148 15.81 1.37 2.28
C GLU A 148 15.88 2.82 2.74
N VAL A 149 15.55 3.77 1.88
CA VAL A 149 15.42 5.19 2.25
C VAL A 149 14.32 5.37 3.29
N ALA A 150 13.13 4.82 3.05
CA ALA A 150 12.00 4.91 3.97
C ALA A 150 12.34 4.31 5.34
N ILE A 151 13.01 3.16 5.38
CA ILE A 151 13.43 2.51 6.64
C ILE A 151 14.46 3.36 7.38
N LYS A 152 15.50 3.83 6.69
CA LYS A 152 16.63 4.53 7.33
C LYS A 152 16.30 5.97 7.74
N GLN A 153 15.48 6.67 6.96
CA GLN A 153 15.24 8.10 7.17
C GLN A 153 13.88 8.40 7.81
N CYS A 154 12.90 7.53 7.65
CA CYS A 154 11.52 7.82 8.04
C CYS A 154 10.92 6.81 9.01
N GLY A 155 11.71 5.86 9.50
CA GLY A 155 11.26 4.90 10.48
C GLY A 155 10.28 3.85 9.95
N ALA A 156 10.22 3.63 8.63
CA ALA A 156 9.40 2.60 8.07
C ALA A 156 9.81 1.20 8.59
N PRO A 157 8.86 0.29 8.83
CA PRO A 157 9.17 -1.04 9.33
C PRO A 157 10.08 -1.81 8.38
N SER A 158 11.03 -2.59 8.91
CA SER A 158 11.92 -3.44 8.10
C SER A 158 11.16 -4.47 7.24
N ALA A 159 9.92 -4.82 7.64
CA ALA A 159 9.00 -5.65 6.86
C ALA A 159 8.67 -5.07 5.48
N MET A 160 8.92 -3.77 5.24
CA MET A 160 8.80 -3.15 3.91
C MET A 160 9.71 -3.78 2.85
N ARG A 161 10.79 -4.48 3.26
CA ARG A 161 11.66 -5.23 2.34
C ARG A 161 10.92 -6.39 1.64
N LEU A 162 9.92 -6.94 2.31
CA LEU A 162 9.04 -7.94 1.71
C LEU A 162 8.01 -7.24 0.81
N LEU A 163 7.60 -7.90 -0.26
CA LEU A 163 6.54 -7.38 -1.13
C LEU A 163 5.17 -7.48 -0.43
N TYR A 164 4.93 -8.57 0.30
CA TYR A 164 3.69 -8.83 1.03
C TYR A 164 3.98 -9.62 2.31
N PRO A 165 3.07 -9.59 3.32
CA PRO A 165 3.20 -10.38 4.53
C PRO A 165 3.27 -11.88 4.20
N GLY A 166 4.15 -12.61 4.89
CA GLY A 166 4.32 -14.05 4.67
C GLY A 166 5.18 -14.43 3.47
N GLN A 167 5.73 -13.47 2.72
CA GLN A 167 6.73 -13.77 1.69
C GLN A 167 7.95 -14.43 2.34
N LYS A 168 8.32 -15.62 1.84
CA LYS A 168 9.58 -16.27 2.23
C LYS A 168 10.77 -15.48 1.68
N ARG A 169 11.81 -15.34 2.48
CA ARG A 169 13.10 -14.72 2.08
C ARG A 169 13.89 -15.65 1.21
#